data_281c43556deaa32d19bcfde1193fb0d5
#
_entry.id   281c43556deaa32d19bcfde1193fb0d5
#
_cell.length_a   1.000
_cell.length_b   1.000
_cell.length_c   1.000
_cell.angle_alpha   90.00
_cell.angle_beta   90.00
_cell.angle_gamma   90.00
#
_symmetry.space_group_name_H-M   'P 1'
#
loop_
_entity.id
_entity.type
_entity.pdbx_description
1 polymer ?
#
loop_
_entity_poly.entity_id
_entity_poly.type
_entity_poly.pdbx_seq_one_letter_code
_entity_poly.pdbx_strand_id
1 'polypeptide(L)'
;MSLKETQIGVAFTGSFCTYKKAFLELQKLSNCCGSVQTVFSTAAASTDSRFGSAESFYRRAEEITGNKPMMTISEAEPIGPKNLFDALVILPCTGNTLAKLANGITDTPALMAAKAHLRNNKPLLLSLSTNDALGMNMKNIYFVPFGQDDPEKKPNSMTAHTDLLIPALEAALENRQLQPVIRDIVKK
;
A
#
# COMPACT_ATOMS: atom_id res chain seq x y z
N MET A 1 -4.78 3.50 20.35
CA MET A 1 -5.83 2.74 19.60
C MET A 1 -5.26 1.34 19.34
N SER A 2 -5.99 0.29 19.70
CA SER A 2 -5.52 -1.09 19.44
C SER A 2 -5.76 -1.42 17.97
N LEU A 3 -4.83 -2.10 17.28
CA LEU A 3 -5.05 -2.54 15.89
C LEU A 3 -6.33 -3.38 15.73
N LYS A 4 -6.73 -4.14 16.75
CA LYS A 4 -7.97 -4.93 16.74
C LYS A 4 -9.25 -4.10 16.57
N GLU A 5 -9.20 -2.81 16.79
CA GLU A 5 -10.33 -1.90 16.67
C GLU A 5 -10.26 -1.03 15.41
N THR A 6 -9.18 -1.18 14.61
CA THR A 6 -8.95 -0.33 13.43
C THR A 6 -9.53 -0.93 12.15
N GLN A 7 -9.96 -0.03 11.25
CA GLN A 7 -10.35 -0.34 9.89
C GLN A 7 -9.24 0.10 8.93
N ILE A 8 -8.62 -0.84 8.25
CA ILE A 8 -7.46 -0.59 7.41
C ILE A 8 -7.80 -0.78 5.93
N GLY A 9 -7.48 0.24 5.12
CA GLY A 9 -7.49 0.11 3.66
C GLY A 9 -6.14 -0.42 3.17
N VAL A 10 -6.12 -1.35 2.21
CA VAL A 10 -4.90 -1.82 1.55
C VAL A 10 -5.04 -1.72 0.05
N ALA A 11 -4.27 -0.83 -0.57
CA ALA A 11 -4.30 -0.61 -2.02
C ALA A 11 -3.18 -1.36 -2.73
N PHE A 12 -3.54 -2.21 -3.70
CA PHE A 12 -2.62 -2.95 -4.55
C PHE A 12 -2.33 -2.19 -5.84
N THR A 13 -1.05 -2.06 -6.21
CA THR A 13 -0.62 -1.46 -7.48
C THR A 13 0.31 -2.38 -8.28
N GLY A 14 0.68 -2.02 -9.50
CA GLY A 14 1.25 -2.92 -10.52
C GLY A 14 2.65 -3.48 -10.29
N SER A 15 3.17 -3.57 -9.07
CA SER A 15 4.45 -4.25 -8.79
C SER A 15 4.23 -5.74 -8.48
N PHE A 16 3.82 -6.52 -9.48
CA PHE A 16 3.42 -7.93 -9.35
C PHE A 16 4.51 -8.84 -8.78
N CYS A 17 5.79 -8.54 -9.02
CA CYS A 17 6.92 -9.32 -8.49
C CYS A 17 6.98 -9.32 -6.94
N THR A 18 6.36 -8.36 -6.27
CA THR A 18 6.32 -8.26 -4.81
C THR A 18 5.03 -8.81 -4.20
N TYR A 19 4.05 -9.22 -5.02
CA TYR A 19 2.74 -9.67 -4.54
C TYR A 19 2.80 -10.85 -3.56
N LYS A 20 3.73 -11.80 -3.77
CA LYS A 20 3.90 -12.90 -2.82
C LYS A 20 4.12 -12.40 -1.39
N LYS A 21 4.99 -11.39 -1.21
CA LYS A 21 5.26 -10.76 0.10
C LYS A 21 4.07 -9.91 0.55
N ALA A 22 3.48 -9.12 -0.37
CA ALA A 22 2.33 -8.27 -0.06
C ALA A 22 1.14 -9.07 0.48
N PHE A 23 0.84 -10.24 -0.09
CA PHE A 23 -0.23 -11.12 0.40
C PHE A 23 0.07 -11.75 1.77
N LEU A 24 1.35 -12.02 2.09
CA LEU A 24 1.72 -12.45 3.44
C LEU A 24 1.44 -11.36 4.48
N GLU A 25 1.76 -10.11 4.15
CA GLU A 25 1.46 -8.97 5.04
C GLU A 25 -0.04 -8.67 5.11
N LEU A 26 -0.78 -8.81 3.99
CA LEU A 26 -2.24 -8.72 4.00
C LEU A 26 -2.87 -9.73 4.96
N GLN A 27 -2.38 -10.98 4.95
CA GLN A 27 -2.86 -12.01 5.89
C GLN A 27 -2.59 -11.63 7.35
N LYS A 28 -1.41 -11.08 7.64
CA LYS A 28 -1.08 -10.61 9.00
C LYS A 28 -1.99 -9.47 9.41
N LEU A 29 -2.22 -8.48 8.54
CA LEU A 29 -3.16 -7.38 8.80
C LEU A 29 -4.57 -7.88 9.07
N SER A 30 -5.08 -8.81 8.24
CA SER A 30 -6.40 -9.42 8.43
C SER A 30 -6.53 -10.12 9.78
N ASN A 31 -5.44 -10.69 10.29
CA ASN A 31 -5.44 -11.40 11.59
C ASN A 31 -5.34 -10.44 12.79
N CYS A 32 -4.79 -9.23 12.63
CA CYS A 32 -4.52 -8.33 13.76
C CYS A 32 -5.38 -7.07 13.79
N CYS A 33 -6.00 -6.67 12.68
CA CYS A 33 -6.87 -5.49 12.58
C CYS A 33 -8.35 -5.86 12.75
N GLY A 34 -9.19 -4.87 13.06
CA GLY A 34 -10.63 -5.07 13.20
C GLY A 34 -11.31 -5.38 11.87
N SER A 35 -10.89 -4.71 10.81
CA SER A 35 -11.33 -4.98 9.43
C SER A 35 -10.28 -4.54 8.43
N VAL A 36 -10.17 -5.26 7.31
CA VAL A 36 -9.29 -4.91 6.18
C VAL A 36 -10.09 -4.87 4.89
N GLN A 37 -10.04 -3.76 4.17
CA GLN A 37 -10.65 -3.57 2.85
C GLN A 37 -9.57 -3.37 1.79
N THR A 38 -9.61 -4.17 0.71
CA THR A 38 -8.64 -4.03 -0.37
C THR A 38 -9.18 -3.13 -1.49
N VAL A 39 -8.25 -2.40 -2.12
CA VAL A 39 -8.49 -1.55 -3.30
C VAL A 39 -7.47 -1.92 -4.37
N PHE A 40 -7.89 -2.21 -5.59
CA PHE A 40 -6.97 -2.55 -6.68
C PHE A 40 -6.87 -1.38 -7.66
N SER A 41 -5.64 -0.97 -8.00
CA SER A 41 -5.43 -0.02 -9.10
C SER A 41 -5.90 -0.64 -10.42
N THR A 42 -6.16 0.17 -11.44
CA THR A 42 -6.59 -0.32 -12.76
C THR A 42 -5.65 -1.41 -13.29
N ALA A 43 -4.31 -1.18 -13.23
CA ALA A 43 -3.35 -2.18 -13.66
C ALA A 43 -3.40 -3.46 -12.82
N ALA A 44 -3.55 -3.35 -11.50
CA ALA A 44 -3.63 -4.50 -10.60
C ALA A 44 -4.89 -5.35 -10.82
N ALA A 45 -6.00 -4.71 -11.21
CA ALA A 45 -7.29 -5.35 -11.44
C ALA A 45 -7.43 -5.99 -12.83
N SER A 46 -6.59 -5.61 -13.83
CA SER A 46 -6.79 -6.00 -15.22
C SER A 46 -5.59 -6.63 -15.92
N THR A 47 -4.40 -6.61 -15.31
CA THR A 47 -3.18 -7.08 -15.97
C THR A 47 -2.77 -8.47 -15.49
N ASP A 48 -2.80 -9.44 -16.40
CA ASP A 48 -2.18 -10.74 -16.16
C ASP A 48 -0.66 -10.63 -16.27
N SER A 49 0.04 -11.29 -15.40
CA SER A 49 1.50 -11.26 -15.32
C SER A 49 2.07 -12.66 -15.19
N ARG A 50 3.39 -12.80 -15.36
CA ARG A 50 4.09 -14.08 -15.10
C ARG A 50 3.97 -14.55 -13.64
N PHE A 51 3.48 -13.71 -12.73
CA PHE A 51 3.32 -14.01 -11.30
C PHE A 51 1.90 -14.46 -10.94
N GLY A 52 0.96 -14.38 -11.87
CA GLY A 52 -0.42 -14.76 -11.73
C GLY A 52 -1.36 -13.87 -12.55
N SER A 53 -2.62 -14.31 -12.69
CA SER A 53 -3.66 -13.53 -13.32
C SER A 53 -4.23 -12.47 -12.37
N ALA A 54 -4.73 -11.37 -12.91
CA ALA A 54 -5.43 -10.33 -12.15
C ALA A 54 -6.56 -10.95 -11.30
N GLU A 55 -7.34 -11.86 -11.89
CA GLU A 55 -8.42 -12.55 -11.20
C GLU A 55 -7.93 -13.33 -9.99
N SER A 56 -6.84 -14.08 -10.11
CA SER A 56 -6.27 -14.84 -9.00
C SER A 56 -5.85 -13.96 -7.82
N PHE A 57 -5.38 -12.75 -8.11
CA PHE A 57 -4.94 -11.81 -7.09
C PHE A 57 -6.11 -11.20 -6.32
N TYR A 58 -7.13 -10.68 -7.01
CA TYR A 58 -8.25 -10.07 -6.29
C TYR A 58 -9.14 -11.10 -5.57
N ARG A 59 -9.32 -12.32 -6.11
CA ARG A 59 -9.98 -13.41 -5.40
C ARG A 59 -9.23 -13.80 -4.12
N ARG A 60 -7.91 -13.91 -4.19
CA ARG A 60 -7.09 -14.19 -3.01
C ARG A 60 -7.20 -13.09 -1.96
N ALA A 61 -7.26 -11.82 -2.38
CA ALA A 61 -7.47 -10.70 -1.46
C ALA A 61 -8.84 -10.81 -0.75
N GLU A 62 -9.89 -11.16 -1.48
CA GLU A 62 -11.23 -11.40 -0.95
C GLU A 62 -11.26 -12.57 0.04
N GLU A 63 -10.62 -13.69 -0.30
CA GLU A 63 -10.49 -14.86 0.61
C GLU A 63 -9.79 -14.51 1.92
N ILE A 64 -8.73 -13.70 1.87
CA ILE A 64 -7.96 -13.29 3.06
C ILE A 64 -8.75 -12.33 3.94
N THR A 65 -9.46 -11.37 3.35
CA THR A 65 -10.09 -10.28 4.10
C THR A 65 -11.58 -10.51 4.38
N GLY A 66 -12.21 -11.42 3.67
CA GLY A 66 -13.66 -11.60 3.69
C GLY A 66 -14.45 -10.45 3.02
N ASN A 67 -13.76 -9.50 2.42
CA ASN A 67 -14.36 -8.30 1.81
C ASN A 67 -14.06 -8.26 0.31
N LYS A 68 -15.09 -7.99 -0.50
CA LYS A 68 -14.94 -7.79 -1.94
C LYS A 68 -14.01 -6.60 -2.22
N PRO A 69 -12.97 -6.75 -3.05
CA PRO A 69 -12.07 -5.65 -3.41
C PRO A 69 -12.79 -4.52 -4.14
N MET A 70 -12.41 -3.27 -3.85
CA MET A 70 -12.81 -2.09 -4.64
C MET A 70 -11.91 -2.01 -5.88
N MET A 71 -12.49 -1.97 -7.09
CA MET A 71 -11.75 -2.00 -8.35
C MET A 71 -12.06 -0.81 -9.27
N THR A 72 -12.97 0.08 -8.86
CA THR A 72 -13.37 1.27 -9.63
C THR A 72 -13.15 2.55 -8.82
N ILE A 73 -13.00 3.67 -9.52
CA ILE A 73 -12.89 5.00 -8.89
C ILE A 73 -14.16 5.31 -8.09
N SER A 74 -15.34 4.97 -8.60
CA SER A 74 -16.62 5.18 -7.95
C SER A 74 -16.80 4.36 -6.67
N GLU A 75 -16.21 3.17 -6.59
CA GLU A 75 -16.18 2.36 -5.34
C GLU A 75 -15.24 2.96 -4.30
N ALA A 76 -14.15 3.61 -4.73
CA ALA A 76 -13.16 4.22 -3.85
C ALA A 76 -13.56 5.64 -3.37
N GLU A 77 -14.39 6.38 -4.10
CA GLU A 77 -14.79 7.75 -3.76
C GLU A 77 -15.43 7.87 -2.37
N PRO A 78 -16.33 6.95 -1.94
CA PRO A 78 -16.98 7.01 -0.63
C PRO A 78 -16.04 6.87 0.58
N ILE A 79 -14.80 6.47 0.38
CA ILE A 79 -13.80 6.33 1.46
C ILE A 79 -13.66 7.64 2.25
N GLY A 80 -13.64 8.80 1.56
CA GLY A 80 -13.54 10.10 2.18
C GLY A 80 -14.80 10.51 2.96
N PRO A 81 -15.94 10.69 2.28
CA PRO A 81 -17.19 11.15 2.91
C PRO A 81 -17.66 10.24 4.04
N LYS A 82 -17.47 8.94 3.92
CA LYS A 82 -17.88 7.94 4.94
C LYS A 82 -16.80 7.66 5.98
N ASN A 83 -15.60 8.25 5.84
CA ASN A 83 -14.48 8.07 6.77
C ASN A 83 -14.15 6.59 7.06
N LEU A 84 -14.06 5.77 5.99
CA LEU A 84 -14.09 4.31 6.09
C LEU A 84 -12.86 3.69 6.75
N PHE A 85 -11.68 4.34 6.72
CA PHE A 85 -10.43 3.76 7.21
C PHE A 85 -9.79 4.63 8.28
N ASP A 86 -9.11 4.00 9.23
CA ASP A 86 -8.23 4.66 10.21
C ASP A 86 -6.83 4.89 9.63
N ALA A 87 -6.39 4.00 8.76
CA ALA A 87 -5.20 4.17 7.93
C ALA A 87 -5.40 3.52 6.57
N LEU A 88 -4.68 4.02 5.57
CA LEU A 88 -4.60 3.41 4.23
C LEU A 88 -3.15 3.05 3.94
N VAL A 89 -2.94 1.83 3.44
CA VAL A 89 -1.62 1.33 3.03
C VAL A 89 -1.62 1.11 1.52
N ILE A 90 -0.64 1.64 0.78
CA ILE A 90 -0.41 1.23 -0.62
C ILE A 90 0.68 0.16 -0.62
N LEU A 91 0.31 -1.08 -0.91
CA LEU A 91 1.14 -2.28 -0.77
C LEU A 91 0.95 -3.24 -1.96
N PRO A 92 1.89 -3.27 -2.91
CA PRO A 92 3.07 -2.43 -3.07
C PRO A 92 2.74 -1.05 -3.68
N CYS A 93 3.56 -0.04 -3.42
CA CYS A 93 3.48 1.27 -4.07
C CYS A 93 4.50 1.37 -5.20
N THR A 94 4.05 1.42 -6.46
CA THR A 94 4.93 1.61 -7.62
C THR A 94 5.40 3.07 -7.73
N GLY A 95 6.54 3.29 -8.42
CA GLY A 95 7.03 4.64 -8.73
C GLY A 95 6.00 5.48 -9.50
N ASN A 96 5.26 4.87 -10.44
CA ASN A 96 4.16 5.54 -11.14
C ASN A 96 3.06 6.02 -10.19
N THR A 97 2.65 5.18 -9.24
CA THR A 97 1.63 5.55 -8.23
C THR A 97 2.17 6.68 -7.33
N LEU A 98 3.41 6.57 -6.88
CA LEU A 98 4.06 7.60 -6.06
C LEU A 98 4.16 8.94 -6.80
N ALA A 99 4.62 8.93 -8.06
CA ALA A 99 4.72 10.13 -8.89
C ALA A 99 3.35 10.78 -9.15
N LYS A 100 2.33 9.98 -9.44
CA LYS A 100 0.96 10.47 -9.62
C LYS A 100 0.38 11.07 -8.33
N LEU A 101 0.60 10.40 -7.20
CA LEU A 101 0.18 10.89 -5.89
C LEU A 101 0.83 12.25 -5.58
N ALA A 102 2.14 12.39 -5.81
CA ALA A 102 2.89 13.63 -5.60
C ALA A 102 2.39 14.80 -6.48
N ASN A 103 1.86 14.48 -7.67
CA ASN A 103 1.28 15.47 -8.59
C ASN A 103 -0.24 15.64 -8.45
N GLY A 104 -0.87 15.03 -7.44
CA GLY A 104 -2.32 15.15 -7.21
C GLY A 104 -3.20 14.44 -8.24
N ILE A 105 -2.63 13.53 -9.05
CA ILE A 105 -3.36 12.78 -10.07
C ILE A 105 -4.14 11.64 -9.41
N THR A 106 -5.42 11.47 -9.76
CA THR A 106 -6.36 10.52 -9.12
C THR A 106 -7.10 9.67 -10.14
N ASP A 107 -6.40 9.21 -11.16
CA ASP A 107 -6.94 8.48 -12.32
C ASP A 107 -7.05 6.95 -12.13
N THR A 108 -6.82 6.46 -10.92
CA THR A 108 -6.99 5.04 -10.57
C THR A 108 -7.72 4.88 -9.24
N PRO A 109 -8.37 3.71 -8.98
CA PRO A 109 -9.03 3.45 -7.69
C PRO A 109 -8.09 3.63 -6.48
N ALA A 110 -6.84 3.15 -6.58
CA ALA A 110 -5.84 3.29 -5.52
C ALA A 110 -5.49 4.77 -5.23
N LEU A 111 -5.33 5.60 -6.27
CA LEU A 111 -5.07 7.03 -6.13
C LEU A 111 -6.30 7.80 -5.64
N MET A 112 -7.51 7.42 -6.08
CA MET A 112 -8.75 7.99 -5.57
C MET A 112 -8.92 7.65 -4.08
N ALA A 113 -8.66 6.40 -3.69
CA ALA A 113 -8.67 5.99 -2.28
C ALA A 113 -7.70 6.81 -1.44
N ALA A 114 -6.45 6.99 -1.91
CA ALA A 114 -5.44 7.80 -1.24
C ALA A 114 -5.89 9.26 -1.06
N LYS A 115 -6.37 9.91 -2.13
CA LYS A 115 -6.90 11.28 -2.07
C LYS A 115 -8.07 11.40 -1.10
N ALA A 116 -9.06 10.51 -1.23
CA ALA A 116 -10.25 10.52 -0.40
C ALA A 116 -9.90 10.34 1.09
N HIS A 117 -8.97 9.44 1.40
CA HIS A 117 -8.49 9.17 2.74
C HIS A 117 -7.71 10.34 3.34
N LEU A 118 -6.76 10.92 2.58
CA LEU A 118 -5.94 12.06 3.03
C LEU A 118 -6.77 13.31 3.33
N ARG A 119 -7.93 13.50 2.70
CA ARG A 119 -8.87 14.60 3.01
C ARG A 119 -9.38 14.56 4.45
N ASN A 120 -9.41 13.38 5.06
CA ASN A 120 -9.80 13.20 6.47
C ASN A 120 -8.62 13.39 7.44
N ASN A 121 -7.46 13.84 6.95
CA ASN A 121 -6.23 14.05 7.73
C ASN A 121 -5.75 12.77 8.45
N LYS A 122 -5.99 11.61 7.86
CA LYS A 122 -5.59 10.29 8.37
C LYS A 122 -4.33 9.76 7.67
N PRO A 123 -3.57 8.87 8.33
CA PRO A 123 -2.27 8.41 7.84
C PRO A 123 -2.38 7.56 6.57
N LEU A 124 -1.53 7.87 5.59
CA LEU A 124 -1.27 7.07 4.41
C LEU A 124 0.14 6.48 4.50
N LEU A 125 0.23 5.15 4.47
CA LEU A 125 1.48 4.40 4.52
C LEU A 125 1.85 3.90 3.13
N LEU A 126 3.10 4.13 2.71
CA LEU A 126 3.61 3.72 1.40
C LEU A 126 4.67 2.61 1.54
N SER A 127 4.36 1.43 1.03
CA SER A 127 5.30 0.33 0.88
C SER A 127 5.94 0.38 -0.51
N LEU A 128 7.06 1.10 -0.65
CA LEU A 128 7.68 1.36 -1.94
C LEU A 128 8.19 0.08 -2.61
N SER A 129 7.92 -0.02 -3.91
CA SER A 129 8.45 -1.03 -4.82
C SER A 129 8.69 -0.37 -6.18
N THR A 130 9.82 0.32 -6.31
CA THR A 130 10.14 1.15 -7.46
C THR A 130 11.63 1.19 -7.72
N ASN A 131 12.01 1.54 -8.95
CA ASN A 131 13.39 1.83 -9.33
C ASN A 131 13.79 3.30 -9.06
N ASP A 132 12.83 4.13 -8.67
CA ASP A 132 12.99 5.57 -8.46
C ASP A 132 12.52 5.98 -7.07
N ALA A 133 13.40 6.54 -6.24
CA ALA A 133 13.08 6.99 -4.88
C ALA A 133 12.54 8.44 -4.89
N LEU A 134 11.31 8.64 -5.34
CA LEU A 134 10.65 9.94 -5.42
C LEU A 134 9.57 10.11 -4.34
N GLY A 135 9.48 11.28 -3.71
CA GLY A 135 8.30 11.71 -2.94
C GLY A 135 8.36 11.59 -1.42
N MET A 136 9.52 11.77 -0.77
CA MET A 136 9.66 11.62 0.70
C MET A 136 9.18 12.82 1.56
N ASN A 137 8.56 13.86 1.00
CA ASN A 137 8.28 15.12 1.71
C ASN A 137 6.80 15.54 1.75
N MET A 138 5.87 14.60 1.98
CA MET A 138 4.44 14.93 2.06
C MET A 138 3.89 14.75 3.48
N LYS A 139 3.07 15.72 3.95
CA LYS A 139 2.39 15.66 5.26
C LYS A 139 1.44 14.47 5.32
N ASN A 140 1.42 13.76 6.47
CA ASN A 140 0.59 12.57 6.74
C ASN A 140 0.85 11.38 5.79
N ILE A 141 2.00 11.36 5.11
CA ILE A 141 2.47 10.21 4.34
C ILE A 141 3.64 9.58 5.08
N TYR A 142 3.52 8.29 5.33
CA TYR A 142 4.52 7.49 6.04
C TYR A 142 5.00 6.36 5.14
N PHE A 143 6.24 5.97 5.33
CA PHE A 143 6.87 4.91 4.56
C PHE A 143 7.11 3.68 5.44
N VAL A 144 6.84 2.51 4.88
CA VAL A 144 7.49 1.31 5.38
C VAL A 144 8.97 1.47 5.11
N PRO A 145 9.86 1.29 6.10
CA PRO A 145 11.29 1.42 5.89
C PRO A 145 11.76 0.65 4.65
N PHE A 146 12.65 1.23 3.86
CA PHE A 146 13.07 0.67 2.58
C PHE A 146 14.58 0.77 2.37
N GLY A 147 15.10 -0.04 1.47
CA GLY A 147 16.48 -0.06 1.07
C GLY A 147 16.65 -0.48 -0.39
N GLN A 148 17.88 -0.63 -0.83
CA GLN A 148 18.19 -1.13 -2.17
C GLN A 148 17.81 -2.61 -2.32
N ASP A 149 17.24 -3.00 -3.48
CA ASP A 149 16.93 -4.41 -3.79
C ASP A 149 18.21 -5.18 -4.16
N ASP A 150 18.96 -4.68 -5.14
CA ASP A 150 20.19 -5.29 -5.65
C ASP A 150 21.12 -4.18 -6.19
N PRO A 151 22.10 -3.72 -5.39
CA PRO A 151 22.97 -2.60 -5.79
C PRO A 151 23.79 -2.86 -7.06
N GLU A 152 24.15 -4.11 -7.33
CA GLU A 152 24.98 -4.46 -8.47
C GLU A 152 24.17 -4.57 -9.76
N LYS A 153 23.03 -5.27 -9.71
CA LYS A 153 22.21 -5.54 -10.91
C LYS A 153 21.14 -4.49 -11.15
N LYS A 154 20.70 -3.81 -10.09
CA LYS A 154 19.60 -2.82 -10.12
C LYS A 154 19.96 -1.60 -9.27
N PRO A 155 20.95 -0.80 -9.66
CA PRO A 155 21.51 0.26 -8.81
C PRO A 155 20.49 1.34 -8.40
N ASN A 156 19.38 1.50 -9.13
CA ASN A 156 18.34 2.48 -8.86
C ASN A 156 17.06 1.84 -8.28
N SER A 157 17.08 0.54 -7.95
CA SER A 157 15.90 -0.15 -7.43
C SER A 157 15.80 -0.02 -5.93
N MET A 158 14.65 0.45 -5.45
CA MET A 158 14.31 0.53 -4.04
C MET A 158 13.15 -0.39 -3.72
N THR A 159 13.20 -1.05 -2.56
CA THR A 159 12.13 -1.92 -2.10
C THR A 159 11.92 -1.79 -0.59
N ALA A 160 10.68 -1.92 -0.15
CA ALA A 160 10.34 -1.86 1.27
C ALA A 160 10.74 -3.15 2.00
N HIS A 161 11.16 -2.99 3.26
CA HIS A 161 11.23 -4.08 4.24
C HIS A 161 9.81 -4.43 4.67
N THR A 162 9.12 -5.27 3.91
CA THR A 162 7.70 -5.58 4.12
C THR A 162 7.41 -6.24 5.47
N ASP A 163 8.38 -6.91 6.07
CA ASP A 163 8.34 -7.44 7.44
C ASP A 163 8.15 -6.36 8.51
N LEU A 164 8.45 -5.09 8.18
CA LEU A 164 8.25 -3.92 9.03
C LEU A 164 6.90 -3.23 8.80
N LEU A 165 5.98 -3.82 8.03
CA LEU A 165 4.70 -3.19 7.70
C LEU A 165 3.88 -2.89 8.97
N ILE A 166 3.72 -3.87 9.84
CA ILE A 166 2.92 -3.70 11.08
C ILE A 166 3.52 -2.66 12.01
N PRO A 167 4.82 -2.71 12.38
CA PRO A 167 5.44 -1.63 13.17
C PRO A 167 5.35 -0.25 12.51
N ALA A 168 5.43 -0.18 11.17
CA ALA A 168 5.30 1.09 10.46
C ALA A 168 3.86 1.61 10.50
N LEU A 169 2.86 0.73 10.43
CA LEU A 169 1.45 1.08 10.55
C LEU A 169 1.13 1.61 11.96
N GLU A 170 1.60 0.94 13.01
CA GLU A 170 1.44 1.39 14.40
C GLU A 170 2.04 2.79 14.60
N ALA A 171 3.27 3.01 14.09
CA ALA A 171 3.91 4.32 14.16
C ALA A 171 3.13 5.40 13.38
N ALA A 172 2.58 5.06 12.20
CA ALA A 172 1.80 5.98 11.38
C ALA A 172 0.47 6.38 12.06
N LEU A 173 -0.19 5.46 12.77
CA LEU A 173 -1.38 5.73 13.57
C LEU A 173 -1.11 6.69 14.76
N GLU A 174 0.15 6.75 15.21
CA GLU A 174 0.64 7.72 16.20
C GLU A 174 1.20 9.00 15.56
N ASN A 175 0.99 9.22 14.26
CA ASN A 175 1.56 10.33 13.48
C ASN A 175 3.10 10.38 13.49
N ARG A 176 3.77 9.23 13.56
CA ARG A 176 5.23 9.10 13.56
C ARG A 176 5.72 8.27 12.36
N GLN A 177 6.84 8.67 11.76
CA GLN A 177 7.57 7.84 10.81
C GLN A 177 8.44 6.83 11.57
N LEU A 178 8.29 5.52 11.29
CA LEU A 178 9.19 4.49 11.81
C LEU A 178 10.62 4.72 11.31
N GLN A 179 11.56 4.85 12.24
CA GLN A 179 12.98 5.14 11.94
C GLN A 179 13.89 3.92 12.18
N PRO A 180 15.03 3.84 11.47
CA PRO A 180 15.40 4.63 10.29
C PRO A 180 14.53 4.26 9.08
N VAL A 181 14.14 5.26 8.27
CA VAL A 181 13.29 5.04 7.07
C VAL A 181 14.09 4.44 5.92
N ILE A 182 15.37 4.83 5.79
CA ILE A 182 16.31 4.21 4.84
C ILE A 182 17.13 3.19 5.62
N ARG A 183 17.17 1.97 5.12
CA ARG A 183 17.88 0.84 5.72
C ARG A 183 18.85 0.23 4.72
N ASP A 184 19.64 -0.72 5.20
CA ASP A 184 20.51 -1.53 4.36
C ASP A 184 19.74 -2.33 3.30
N ILE A 185 20.47 -3.08 2.48
CA ILE A 185 19.94 -3.91 1.39
C ILE A 185 18.83 -4.84 1.93
N VAL A 186 17.68 -4.84 1.26
CA VAL A 186 16.59 -5.76 1.58
C VAL A 186 16.99 -7.17 1.16
N LYS A 187 17.28 -8.02 2.13
CA LYS A 187 17.58 -9.44 1.86
C LYS A 187 16.35 -10.12 1.28
N LYS A 188 16.58 -10.86 0.19
CA LYS A 188 15.54 -11.64 -0.50
C LYS A 188 15.14 -12.88 0.28
#